data_0b5318178525835654503e680dccd3eb
#
_entry.id   0b5318178525835654503e680dccd3eb
#
_cell.length_a   1.000
_cell.length_b   1.000
_cell.length_c   1.000
_cell.angle_alpha   90.00
_cell.angle_beta   90.00
_cell.angle_gamma   90.00
#
_symmetry.space_group_name_H-M   'P 1'
#
loop_
_entity.id
_entity.type
_entity.pdbx_description
1 polymer ?
#
loop_
_entity_poly.entity_id
_entity_poly.type
_entity_poly.pdbx_seq_one_letter_code
_entity_poly.pdbx_strand_id
1 'polypeptide(L)'
;MRATLQIAAPAVFIAALASCSGADAESPTLRVSGIPDSSGTEIDALARAVESYLGEELGMKVEYINATNYDAAVAMIGSNKVDLGWFGGVTGVDAVDACNGEARMIATREKDLQFKTYFIANRAVVDAGKVGPVDSLEALKPKLSDLSFTFGNLRSTSGHIMPRHFMTAAGIDLESGVRGGAKHQNNHTMTLDMVADGRVDVGALNYTNYDGASDEKKEQAVKIYETPTYVDYCMVARGSLGDEMIAKIQAAFTQLDAAKPEHRAMLNAFKAEKFVAAESSQWQMIRDVVKSLQDKGQLK
;
A
#
# COMPACT_ATOMS: atom_id res chain seq x y z
N MET A 1 -68.90 71.77 -23.31
CA MET A 1 -68.24 70.59 -23.83
C MET A 1 -66.75 70.79 -23.63
N ARG A 2 -66.18 70.10 -22.69
CA ARG A 2 -64.72 70.13 -22.40
C ARG A 2 -64.17 68.76 -22.76
N ALA A 3 -63.31 68.68 -23.74
CA ALA A 3 -62.59 67.54 -24.18
C ALA A 3 -61.36 67.33 -23.29
N THR A 4 -61.24 66.17 -22.61
CA THR A 4 -60.10 65.80 -21.83
C THR A 4 -59.19 64.94 -22.73
N LEU A 5 -57.96 65.41 -22.91
CA LEU A 5 -56.91 64.74 -23.66
C LEU A 5 -56.18 63.78 -22.70
N GLN A 6 -56.23 62.48 -22.96
CA GLN A 6 -55.45 61.51 -22.24
C GLN A 6 -54.11 61.29 -22.94
N ILE A 7 -53.02 61.57 -22.20
CA ILE A 7 -51.64 61.33 -22.64
C ILE A 7 -51.26 59.96 -22.16
N ALA A 8 -50.99 59.03 -23.06
CA ALA A 8 -50.43 57.71 -22.76
C ALA A 8 -48.90 57.82 -22.60
N ALA A 9 -48.38 57.38 -21.46
CA ALA A 9 -46.93 57.25 -21.23
C ALA A 9 -46.42 55.89 -21.75
N PRO A 10 -45.25 55.81 -22.40
CA PRO A 10 -44.68 54.55 -22.83
C PRO A 10 -44.02 53.83 -21.63
N ALA A 11 -44.40 52.58 -21.45
CA ALA A 11 -43.74 51.65 -20.51
C ALA A 11 -42.38 51.23 -21.06
N VAL A 12 -41.29 51.62 -20.41
CA VAL A 12 -39.97 51.10 -20.70
C VAL A 12 -39.78 49.77 -20.01
N PHE A 13 -39.70 48.69 -20.83
CA PHE A 13 -39.30 47.37 -20.38
C PHE A 13 -37.78 47.34 -20.23
N ILE A 14 -37.28 47.38 -18.96
CA ILE A 14 -35.89 47.09 -18.64
C ILE A 14 -35.76 45.57 -18.58
N ALA A 15 -35.21 44.94 -19.63
CA ALA A 15 -34.77 43.55 -19.61
C ALA A 15 -33.53 43.45 -18.71
N ALA A 16 -33.71 42.94 -17.52
CA ALA A 16 -32.61 42.54 -16.66
C ALA A 16 -31.91 41.33 -17.27
N LEU A 17 -30.76 41.53 -17.89
CA LEU A 17 -29.82 40.48 -18.24
C LEU A 17 -29.25 39.92 -16.96
N ALA A 18 -29.79 38.80 -16.48
CA ALA A 18 -29.17 37.98 -15.45
C ALA A 18 -27.91 37.36 -16.04
N SER A 19 -26.77 38.00 -15.85
CA SER A 19 -25.47 37.37 -16.06
C SER A 19 -25.30 36.29 -15.01
N CYS A 20 -25.62 35.04 -15.36
CA CYS A 20 -25.10 33.87 -14.63
C CYS A 20 -23.61 33.84 -14.86
N SER A 21 -22.83 34.49 -13.99
CA SER A 21 -21.42 34.15 -13.80
C SER A 21 -21.41 32.74 -13.20
N GLY A 22 -21.32 31.72 -14.09
CA GLY A 22 -20.91 30.42 -13.69
C GLY A 22 -19.52 30.56 -13.09
N ALA A 23 -19.43 30.49 -11.76
CA ALA A 23 -18.19 30.09 -11.15
C ALA A 23 -17.92 28.69 -11.74
N ASP A 24 -16.84 28.55 -12.49
CA ASP A 24 -16.31 27.25 -12.88
C ASP A 24 -16.07 26.49 -11.56
N ALA A 25 -17.01 25.65 -11.18
CA ALA A 25 -16.80 24.71 -10.09
C ALA A 25 -15.66 23.81 -10.59
N GLU A 26 -14.47 23.95 -10.01
CA GLU A 26 -13.37 23.04 -10.28
C GLU A 26 -13.91 21.60 -10.18
N SER A 27 -13.75 20.85 -11.26
CA SER A 27 -14.17 19.44 -11.28
C SER A 27 -13.51 18.74 -10.11
N PRO A 28 -14.25 17.94 -9.32
CA PRO A 28 -13.71 17.29 -8.14
C PRO A 28 -12.48 16.45 -8.54
N THR A 29 -11.38 16.63 -7.79
CA THR A 29 -10.13 15.88 -7.99
C THR A 29 -10.11 14.70 -7.06
N LEU A 30 -9.89 13.48 -7.58
CA LEU A 30 -9.62 12.29 -6.78
C LEU A 30 -8.16 12.30 -6.33
N ARG A 31 -7.92 12.40 -5.03
CA ARG A 31 -6.59 12.44 -4.44
C ARG A 31 -6.21 11.02 -4.01
N VAL A 32 -5.09 10.53 -4.54
CA VAL A 32 -4.61 9.17 -4.32
C VAL A 32 -3.24 9.21 -3.63
N SER A 33 -2.94 8.21 -2.82
CA SER A 33 -1.62 8.03 -2.20
C SER A 33 -1.31 6.54 -2.01
N GLY A 34 -0.17 6.24 -1.42
CA GLY A 34 0.21 4.88 -1.02
C GLY A 34 1.40 4.90 -0.09
N ILE A 35 1.67 3.75 0.54
CA ILE A 35 2.86 3.57 1.35
C ILE A 35 4.11 3.55 0.45
N PRO A 36 5.22 4.21 0.86
CA PRO A 36 6.47 4.22 0.10
C PRO A 36 7.30 2.96 0.40
N ASP A 37 6.85 1.81 -0.08
CA ASP A 37 7.44 0.49 0.20
C ASP A 37 8.52 0.03 -0.79
N SER A 38 8.73 0.82 -1.84
CA SER A 38 9.65 0.55 -2.95
C SER A 38 10.62 1.72 -3.19
N SER A 39 11.38 1.69 -4.28
CA SER A 39 12.25 2.80 -4.70
C SER A 39 11.44 4.02 -5.18
N GLY A 40 12.03 5.22 -5.09
CA GLY A 40 11.39 6.45 -5.57
C GLY A 40 10.99 6.37 -7.05
N THR A 41 11.81 5.76 -7.90
CA THR A 41 11.52 5.58 -9.33
C THR A 41 10.30 4.70 -9.57
N GLU A 42 10.11 3.64 -8.75
CA GLU A 42 8.94 2.77 -8.83
C GLU A 42 7.68 3.50 -8.35
N ILE A 43 7.79 4.30 -7.28
CA ILE A 43 6.68 5.12 -6.77
C ILE A 43 6.25 6.16 -7.82
N ASP A 44 7.19 6.83 -8.48
CA ASP A 44 6.89 7.79 -9.55
C ASP A 44 6.22 7.13 -10.76
N ALA A 45 6.61 5.90 -11.10
CA ALA A 45 5.95 5.12 -12.16
C ALA A 45 4.53 4.74 -11.77
N LEU A 46 4.32 4.33 -10.52
CA LEU A 46 3.01 4.04 -9.95
C LEU A 46 2.10 5.29 -9.98
N ALA A 47 2.60 6.42 -9.53
CA ALA A 47 1.85 7.69 -9.52
C ALA A 47 1.33 8.03 -10.92
N ARG A 48 2.20 8.02 -11.93
CA ARG A 48 1.81 8.31 -13.32
C ARG A 48 0.79 7.30 -13.88
N ALA A 49 0.95 6.01 -13.58
CA ALA A 49 0.01 4.99 -14.04
C ALA A 49 -1.37 5.17 -13.42
N VAL A 50 -1.43 5.48 -12.12
CA VAL A 50 -2.68 5.72 -11.37
C VAL A 50 -3.38 6.97 -11.89
N GLU A 51 -2.66 8.11 -12.04
CA GLU A 51 -3.22 9.36 -12.55
C GLU A 51 -3.79 9.20 -13.96
N SER A 52 -3.04 8.55 -14.86
CA SER A 52 -3.47 8.33 -16.24
C SER A 52 -4.68 7.41 -16.31
N TYR A 53 -4.57 6.21 -15.73
CA TYR A 53 -5.60 5.18 -15.86
C TYR A 53 -6.90 5.56 -15.16
N LEU A 54 -6.85 5.96 -13.87
CA LEU A 54 -8.06 6.34 -13.16
C LEU A 54 -8.65 7.64 -13.68
N GLY A 55 -7.81 8.58 -14.17
CA GLY A 55 -8.28 9.80 -14.80
C GLY A 55 -9.12 9.53 -16.05
N GLU A 56 -8.69 8.59 -16.89
CA GLU A 56 -9.41 8.15 -18.09
C GLU A 56 -10.69 7.38 -17.73
N GLU A 57 -10.58 6.37 -16.87
CA GLU A 57 -11.71 5.50 -16.49
C GLU A 57 -12.84 6.24 -15.75
N LEU A 58 -12.49 7.21 -14.91
CA LEU A 58 -13.45 7.95 -14.10
C LEU A 58 -13.90 9.26 -14.75
N GLY A 59 -13.22 9.70 -15.82
CA GLY A 59 -13.52 10.97 -16.49
C GLY A 59 -13.32 12.19 -15.60
N MET A 60 -12.34 12.16 -14.68
CA MET A 60 -12.08 13.20 -13.71
C MET A 60 -10.57 13.41 -13.47
N LYS A 61 -10.20 14.55 -12.89
CA LYS A 61 -8.80 14.78 -12.48
C LYS A 61 -8.43 13.82 -11.36
N VAL A 62 -7.30 13.15 -11.51
CA VAL A 62 -6.67 12.32 -10.47
C VAL A 62 -5.31 12.90 -10.14
N GLU A 63 -4.98 12.99 -8.86
CA GLU A 63 -3.72 13.52 -8.37
C GLU A 63 -3.11 12.55 -7.37
N TYR A 64 -1.88 12.09 -7.64
CA TYR A 64 -1.17 11.22 -6.72
C TYR A 64 -0.27 12.05 -5.81
N ILE A 65 -0.48 11.92 -4.50
CA ILE A 65 0.24 12.66 -3.47
C ILE A 65 1.21 11.70 -2.77
N ASN A 66 2.51 11.90 -2.96
CA ASN A 66 3.53 11.06 -2.37
C ASN A 66 3.54 11.19 -0.83
N ALA A 67 3.44 10.08 -0.12
CA ALA A 67 3.65 10.03 1.32
C ALA A 67 5.15 9.92 1.64
N THR A 68 5.60 10.60 2.69
CA THR A 68 7.01 10.57 3.13
C THR A 68 7.40 9.29 3.85
N ASN A 69 6.43 8.61 4.46
CA ASN A 69 6.58 7.34 5.16
C ASN A 69 5.21 6.66 5.34
N TYR A 70 5.21 5.46 5.93
CA TYR A 70 3.99 4.65 6.14
C TYR A 70 2.96 5.35 7.05
N ASP A 71 3.41 5.97 8.14
CA ASP A 71 2.51 6.69 9.06
C ASP A 71 1.91 7.93 8.40
N ALA A 72 2.67 8.63 7.56
CA ALA A 72 2.18 9.77 6.80
C ALA A 72 1.08 9.35 5.80
N ALA A 73 1.21 8.20 5.13
CA ALA A 73 0.17 7.69 4.23
C ALA A 73 -1.14 7.42 4.98
N VAL A 74 -1.08 6.78 6.14
CA VAL A 74 -2.25 6.55 7.02
C VAL A 74 -2.85 7.88 7.52
N ALA A 75 -2.01 8.81 7.97
CA ALA A 75 -2.47 10.11 8.44
C ALA A 75 -3.14 10.94 7.34
N MET A 76 -2.68 10.84 6.09
CA MET A 76 -3.26 11.58 4.96
C MET A 76 -4.68 11.12 4.66
N ILE A 77 -4.97 9.81 4.65
CA ILE A 77 -6.31 9.30 4.43
C ILE A 77 -7.22 9.60 5.64
N GLY A 78 -6.72 9.44 6.87
CA GLY A 78 -7.46 9.75 8.09
C GLY A 78 -7.83 11.23 8.23
N SER A 79 -6.96 12.16 7.75
CA SER A 79 -7.18 13.61 7.80
C SER A 79 -7.86 14.19 6.56
N ASN A 80 -8.44 13.37 5.68
CA ASN A 80 -9.10 13.81 4.44
C ASN A 80 -8.18 14.58 3.46
N LYS A 81 -6.87 14.31 3.47
CA LYS A 81 -5.91 14.84 2.48
C LYS A 81 -5.88 13.99 1.22
N VAL A 82 -6.20 12.71 1.33
CA VAL A 82 -6.39 11.78 0.21
C VAL A 82 -7.70 11.02 0.36
N ASP A 83 -8.24 10.57 -0.76
CA ASP A 83 -9.54 9.93 -0.87
C ASP A 83 -9.42 8.42 -1.08
N LEU A 84 -8.30 7.99 -1.67
CA LEU A 84 -7.98 6.62 -2.04
C LEU A 84 -6.52 6.33 -1.72
N GLY A 85 -6.19 5.14 -1.21
CA GLY A 85 -4.81 4.82 -0.90
C GLY A 85 -4.47 3.34 -1.05
N TRP A 86 -3.22 3.07 -1.50
CA TRP A 86 -2.64 1.74 -1.57
C TRP A 86 -1.83 1.44 -0.31
N PHE A 87 -2.23 0.42 0.42
CA PHE A 87 -1.67 0.07 1.72
C PHE A 87 -1.29 -1.40 1.81
N GLY A 88 -0.30 -1.74 2.65
CA GLY A 88 -0.13 -3.10 3.15
C GLY A 88 -1.22 -3.46 4.17
N GLY A 89 -1.37 -4.74 4.51
CA GLY A 89 -2.47 -5.20 5.36
C GLY A 89 -2.58 -4.46 6.69
N VAL A 90 -1.46 -4.26 7.41
CA VAL A 90 -1.45 -3.51 8.68
C VAL A 90 -1.85 -2.05 8.48
N THR A 91 -1.18 -1.35 7.55
CA THR A 91 -1.50 0.06 7.29
C THR A 91 -2.89 0.25 6.66
N GLY A 92 -3.41 -0.75 5.95
CA GLY A 92 -4.79 -0.75 5.45
C GLY A 92 -5.82 -0.84 6.59
N VAL A 93 -5.56 -1.70 7.57
CA VAL A 93 -6.35 -1.78 8.81
C VAL A 93 -6.31 -0.43 9.54
N ASP A 94 -5.12 0.13 9.73
CA ASP A 94 -4.95 1.42 10.38
C ASP A 94 -5.61 2.57 9.61
N ALA A 95 -5.61 2.54 8.27
CA ALA A 95 -6.27 3.52 7.42
C ALA A 95 -7.80 3.49 7.59
N VAL A 96 -8.39 2.29 7.68
CA VAL A 96 -9.83 2.14 7.99
C VAL A 96 -10.14 2.69 9.38
N ASP A 97 -9.31 2.37 10.38
CA ASP A 97 -9.49 2.83 11.77
C ASP A 97 -9.30 4.35 11.89
N ALA A 98 -8.31 4.94 11.18
CA ALA A 98 -8.09 6.39 11.14
C ALA A 98 -9.25 7.16 10.49
N CYS A 99 -10.08 6.49 9.70
CA CYS A 99 -11.33 7.03 9.15
C CYS A 99 -12.57 6.67 10.00
N ASN A 100 -12.39 6.29 11.27
CA ASN A 100 -13.49 5.88 12.19
C ASN A 100 -14.32 4.70 11.64
N GLY A 101 -13.73 3.84 10.82
CA GLY A 101 -14.40 2.69 10.19
C GLY A 101 -15.26 3.05 8.96
N GLU A 102 -15.30 4.31 8.55
CA GLU A 102 -16.06 4.73 7.36
C GLU A 102 -15.34 4.38 6.04
N ALA A 103 -14.01 4.23 6.07
CA ALA A 103 -13.24 3.77 4.90
C ALA A 103 -13.40 2.27 4.69
N ARG A 104 -13.24 1.83 3.43
CA ARG A 104 -13.41 0.42 3.03
C ARG A 104 -12.21 -0.05 2.20
N MET A 105 -11.79 -1.28 2.42
CA MET A 105 -10.91 -1.99 1.50
C MET A 105 -11.75 -2.46 0.32
N ILE A 106 -11.44 -2.01 -0.89
CA ILE A 106 -12.31 -2.18 -2.06
C ILE A 106 -11.71 -3.09 -3.13
N ALA A 107 -10.39 -3.14 -3.23
CA ALA A 107 -9.71 -3.98 -4.23
C ALA A 107 -8.37 -4.46 -3.68
N THR A 108 -7.92 -5.60 -4.18
CA THR A 108 -6.60 -6.17 -3.89
C THR A 108 -6.07 -6.87 -5.13
N ARG A 109 -4.74 -7.03 -5.25
CA ARG A 109 -4.19 -7.93 -6.26
C ARG A 109 -4.53 -9.37 -5.87
N GLU A 110 -4.92 -10.20 -6.84
CA GLU A 110 -5.29 -11.61 -6.55
C GLU A 110 -4.21 -12.34 -5.73
N LYS A 111 -2.94 -12.09 -6.03
CA LYS A 111 -1.81 -12.67 -5.29
C LYS A 111 -1.68 -12.22 -3.83
N ASP A 112 -2.28 -11.09 -3.46
CA ASP A 112 -2.23 -10.58 -2.08
C ASP A 112 -3.14 -11.35 -1.13
N LEU A 113 -4.06 -12.16 -1.65
CA LEU A 113 -4.87 -13.08 -0.83
C LEU A 113 -4.07 -14.28 -0.32
N GLN A 114 -2.91 -14.54 -0.92
CA GLN A 114 -1.97 -15.61 -0.55
C GLN A 114 -0.53 -15.07 -0.55
N PHE A 115 -0.33 -13.91 0.08
CA PHE A 115 0.95 -13.24 0.15
C PHE A 115 1.90 -13.95 1.11
N LYS A 116 3.21 -13.69 0.99
CA LYS A 116 4.23 -14.33 1.81
C LYS A 116 5.46 -13.46 2.01
N THR A 117 6.23 -13.78 3.01
CA THR A 117 7.53 -13.20 3.31
C THR A 117 8.63 -14.19 2.98
N TYR A 118 9.72 -13.69 2.37
CA TYR A 118 10.96 -14.43 2.28
C TYR A 118 11.93 -13.98 3.37
N PHE A 119 12.58 -14.96 3.99
CA PHE A 119 13.79 -14.74 4.75
C PHE A 119 14.97 -14.97 3.82
N ILE A 120 15.89 -14.01 3.79
CA ILE A 120 17.06 -14.01 2.92
C ILE A 120 18.32 -13.89 3.75
N ALA A 121 19.42 -14.47 3.27
CA ALA A 121 20.71 -14.38 3.92
C ALA A 121 21.80 -13.95 2.93
N ASN A 122 22.77 -13.18 3.39
CA ASN A 122 23.92 -12.82 2.58
C ASN A 122 24.68 -14.07 2.12
N ARG A 123 25.13 -14.08 0.87
CA ARG A 123 25.86 -15.19 0.24
C ARG A 123 27.05 -15.66 1.09
N ALA A 124 27.84 -14.74 1.61
CA ALA A 124 29.04 -15.10 2.36
C ALA A 124 28.76 -15.88 3.65
N VAL A 125 27.62 -15.59 4.36
CA VAL A 125 27.26 -16.38 5.56
C VAL A 125 26.67 -17.72 5.20
N VAL A 126 26.05 -17.86 4.01
CA VAL A 126 25.60 -19.15 3.48
C VAL A 126 26.77 -20.02 3.08
N ASP A 127 27.72 -19.48 2.32
CA ASP A 127 28.92 -20.21 1.87
C ASP A 127 29.82 -20.62 3.05
N ALA A 128 29.83 -19.82 4.14
CA ALA A 128 30.49 -20.19 5.38
C ALA A 128 29.73 -21.26 6.21
N GLY A 129 28.61 -21.77 5.73
CA GLY A 129 27.78 -22.79 6.40
C GLY A 129 27.11 -22.32 7.69
N LYS A 130 27.07 -21.01 7.96
CA LYS A 130 26.46 -20.44 9.18
C LYS A 130 24.93 -20.54 9.14
N VAL A 131 24.35 -20.34 7.96
CA VAL A 131 22.91 -20.42 7.69
C VAL A 131 22.71 -20.92 6.25
N GLY A 132 21.54 -21.46 5.94
CA GLY A 132 21.17 -21.88 4.59
C GLY A 132 19.67 -22.19 4.53
N PRO A 133 19.16 -22.66 3.39
CA PRO A 133 17.77 -23.00 3.23
C PRO A 133 17.30 -23.99 4.31
N VAL A 134 16.10 -23.76 4.83
CA VAL A 134 15.45 -24.58 5.87
C VAL A 134 13.96 -24.72 5.57
N ASP A 135 13.36 -25.78 6.13
CA ASP A 135 11.92 -26.06 5.98
C ASP A 135 11.07 -25.41 7.08
N SER A 136 11.69 -24.91 8.16
CA SER A 136 10.98 -24.23 9.25
C SER A 136 11.82 -23.17 9.95
N LEU A 137 11.16 -22.23 10.62
CA LEU A 137 11.85 -21.18 11.41
C LEU A 137 12.48 -21.74 12.69
N GLU A 138 11.95 -22.83 13.26
CA GLU A 138 12.56 -23.53 14.39
C GLU A 138 13.96 -24.02 14.03
N ALA A 139 14.19 -24.47 12.79
CA ALA A 139 15.51 -24.87 12.30
C ALA A 139 16.47 -23.69 12.10
N LEU A 140 15.96 -22.48 11.93
CA LEU A 140 16.78 -21.24 11.91
C LEU A 140 17.20 -20.77 13.30
N LYS A 141 16.39 -21.03 14.34
CA LYS A 141 16.59 -20.51 15.70
C LYS A 141 18.02 -20.68 16.23
N PRO A 142 18.64 -21.88 16.22
CA PRO A 142 20.00 -22.07 16.76
C PRO A 142 21.08 -21.38 15.92
N LYS A 143 20.78 -20.94 14.70
CA LYS A 143 21.73 -20.34 13.76
C LYS A 143 21.75 -18.81 13.81
N LEU A 144 20.68 -18.19 14.33
CA LEU A 144 20.50 -16.72 14.28
C LEU A 144 21.27 -15.97 15.37
N SER A 145 21.65 -16.63 16.48
CA SER A 145 22.30 -15.95 17.62
C SER A 145 23.60 -15.20 17.26
N ASP A 146 24.34 -15.73 16.29
CA ASP A 146 25.60 -15.14 15.82
C ASP A 146 25.44 -14.27 14.56
N LEU A 147 24.21 -14.13 14.05
CA LEU A 147 23.90 -13.39 12.84
C LEU A 147 23.11 -12.13 13.14
N SER A 148 23.46 -11.05 12.46
CA SER A 148 22.65 -9.81 12.46
C SER A 148 21.40 -10.01 11.63
N PHE A 149 20.29 -9.41 12.09
CA PHE A 149 18.99 -9.56 11.45
C PHE A 149 18.32 -8.19 11.23
N THR A 150 17.66 -8.03 10.08
CA THR A 150 16.82 -6.86 9.83
C THR A 150 15.45 -7.21 9.31
N PHE A 151 14.45 -6.51 9.84
CA PHE A 151 13.13 -6.38 9.26
C PHE A 151 13.09 -5.23 8.23
N GLY A 152 11.99 -5.11 7.50
CA GLY A 152 11.61 -3.90 6.77
C GLY A 152 11.06 -2.82 7.70
N ASN A 153 10.16 -1.98 7.17
CA ASN A 153 9.54 -0.90 7.94
C ASN A 153 8.72 -1.44 9.12
N LEU A 154 8.76 -0.72 10.24
CA LEU A 154 8.02 -1.07 11.46
C LEU A 154 6.51 -1.27 11.23
N ARG A 155 5.92 -0.57 10.26
CA ARG A 155 4.50 -0.65 9.90
C ARG A 155 4.22 -1.63 8.77
N SER A 156 5.25 -2.31 8.23
CA SER A 156 5.10 -3.25 7.11
C SER A 156 4.52 -4.58 7.60
N THR A 157 3.46 -5.04 6.95
CA THR A 157 2.89 -6.38 7.16
C THR A 157 3.92 -7.45 6.87
N SER A 158 4.38 -7.51 5.62
CA SER A 158 5.28 -8.56 5.13
C SER A 158 6.76 -8.33 5.48
N GLY A 159 7.16 -7.08 5.73
CA GLY A 159 8.53 -6.77 6.12
C GLY A 159 8.79 -6.85 7.63
N HIS A 160 7.75 -6.82 8.47
CA HIS A 160 7.92 -6.80 9.91
C HIS A 160 6.88 -7.63 10.68
N ILE A 161 5.59 -7.28 10.58
CA ILE A 161 4.56 -7.82 11.49
C ILE A 161 4.41 -9.34 11.31
N MET A 162 4.23 -9.82 10.10
CA MET A 162 4.06 -11.25 9.83
C MET A 162 5.35 -12.05 10.07
N PRO A 163 6.54 -11.65 9.58
CA PRO A 163 7.77 -12.37 9.94
C PRO A 163 8.04 -12.35 11.45
N ARG A 164 7.78 -11.25 12.17
CA ARG A 164 7.87 -11.21 13.64
C ARG A 164 6.91 -12.22 14.28
N HIS A 165 5.67 -12.27 13.82
CA HIS A 165 4.67 -13.23 14.31
C HIS A 165 5.16 -14.67 14.17
N PHE A 166 5.63 -15.07 12.98
CA PHE A 166 6.14 -16.41 12.73
C PHE A 166 7.42 -16.71 13.54
N MET A 167 8.36 -15.76 13.64
CA MET A 167 9.56 -15.93 14.47
C MET A 167 9.21 -16.10 15.94
N THR A 168 8.27 -15.30 16.47
CA THR A 168 7.79 -15.42 17.84
C THR A 168 7.12 -16.78 18.09
N ALA A 169 6.31 -17.26 17.14
CA ALA A 169 5.69 -18.57 17.20
C ALA A 169 6.71 -19.73 17.22
N ALA A 170 7.81 -19.57 16.46
CA ALA A 170 8.94 -20.51 16.46
C ALA A 170 9.85 -20.39 17.72
N GLY A 171 9.49 -19.49 18.65
CA GLY A 171 10.26 -19.27 19.89
C GLY A 171 11.59 -18.57 19.67
N ILE A 172 11.73 -17.77 18.60
CA ILE A 172 12.92 -16.93 18.35
C ILE A 172 12.72 -15.61 19.09
N ASP A 173 13.62 -15.34 20.04
CA ASP A 173 13.67 -14.06 20.74
C ASP A 173 14.39 -13.03 19.86
N LEU A 174 13.73 -11.94 19.53
CA LEU A 174 14.23 -10.92 18.62
C LEU A 174 15.21 -9.94 19.28
N GLU A 175 15.28 -9.93 20.60
CA GLU A 175 16.24 -9.10 21.36
C GLU A 175 17.56 -9.85 21.60
N SER A 176 17.47 -11.11 22.04
CA SER A 176 18.62 -11.92 22.41
C SER A 176 18.93 -13.05 21.42
N GLY A 177 17.98 -13.48 20.62
CA GLY A 177 18.13 -14.59 19.67
C GLY A 177 18.74 -14.22 18.33
N VAL A 178 19.12 -12.93 18.14
CA VAL A 178 19.87 -12.43 16.99
C VAL A 178 20.96 -11.48 17.44
N ARG A 179 22.11 -11.48 16.75
CA ARG A 179 23.25 -10.65 17.14
C ARG A 179 22.92 -9.16 17.15
N GLY A 180 22.97 -8.53 18.31
CA GLY A 180 22.72 -7.10 18.52
C GLY A 180 21.26 -6.69 18.39
N GLY A 181 20.31 -7.63 18.53
CA GLY A 181 18.88 -7.42 18.40
C GLY A 181 18.45 -7.14 16.96
N ALA A 182 17.19 -7.40 16.64
CA ALA A 182 16.64 -7.15 15.30
C ALA A 182 16.62 -5.65 14.96
N LYS A 183 17.03 -5.31 13.75
CA LYS A 183 17.02 -3.95 13.20
C LYS A 183 15.87 -3.77 12.22
N HIS A 184 15.67 -2.54 11.72
CA HIS A 184 14.64 -2.20 10.77
C HIS A 184 15.17 -1.33 9.63
N GLN A 185 14.58 -1.47 8.45
CA GLN A 185 14.85 -0.67 7.26
C GLN A 185 13.60 0.12 6.86
N ASN A 186 13.76 1.15 6.02
CA ASN A 186 12.64 2.00 5.64
C ASN A 186 11.66 1.32 4.66
N ASN A 187 12.15 0.41 3.82
CA ASN A 187 11.36 -0.30 2.81
C ASN A 187 12.01 -1.63 2.41
N HIS A 188 11.33 -2.41 1.57
CA HIS A 188 11.77 -3.73 1.12
C HIS A 188 13.05 -3.68 0.25
N THR A 189 13.17 -2.67 -0.61
CA THR A 189 14.37 -2.48 -1.45
C THR A 189 15.61 -2.30 -0.56
N MET A 190 15.52 -1.45 0.47
CA MET A 190 16.62 -1.23 1.39
C MET A 190 16.95 -2.50 2.20
N THR A 191 15.95 -3.30 2.60
CA THR A 191 16.20 -4.59 3.27
C THR A 191 16.99 -5.53 2.38
N LEU A 192 16.62 -5.66 1.10
CA LEU A 192 17.32 -6.49 0.15
C LEU A 192 18.76 -6.01 -0.06
N ASP A 193 18.96 -4.70 -0.25
CA ASP A 193 20.28 -4.09 -0.46
C ASP A 193 21.20 -4.30 0.75
N MET A 194 20.69 -4.12 1.97
CA MET A 194 21.47 -4.34 3.20
C MET A 194 21.99 -5.78 3.33
N VAL A 195 21.17 -6.75 2.91
CA VAL A 195 21.57 -8.17 2.94
C VAL A 195 22.49 -8.50 1.75
N ALA A 196 22.15 -8.06 0.54
CA ALA A 196 22.97 -8.32 -0.65
C ALA A 196 24.39 -7.74 -0.51
N ASP A 197 24.51 -6.52 0.04
CA ASP A 197 25.79 -5.84 0.29
C ASP A 197 26.58 -6.42 1.49
N GLY A 198 26.03 -7.39 2.24
CA GLY A 198 26.66 -7.98 3.42
C GLY A 198 26.72 -7.05 4.63
N ARG A 199 25.95 -5.97 4.64
CA ARG A 199 25.83 -5.04 5.79
C ARG A 199 24.99 -5.61 6.93
N VAL A 200 24.12 -6.58 6.59
CA VAL A 200 23.32 -7.39 7.53
C VAL A 200 23.33 -8.82 7.02
N ASP A 201 23.46 -9.78 7.93
CA ASP A 201 23.56 -11.19 7.56
C ASP A 201 22.25 -11.81 7.06
N VAL A 202 21.12 -11.49 7.72
CA VAL A 202 19.79 -12.05 7.44
C VAL A 202 18.75 -10.95 7.45
N GLY A 203 17.74 -11.07 6.58
CA GLY A 203 16.63 -10.13 6.52
C GLY A 203 15.31 -10.78 6.15
N ALA A 204 14.21 -10.06 6.39
CA ALA A 204 12.86 -10.47 5.99
C ALA A 204 12.20 -9.39 5.13
N LEU A 205 11.67 -9.77 3.96
CA LEU A 205 11.02 -8.85 3.03
C LEU A 205 9.89 -9.54 2.27
N ASN A 206 9.04 -8.75 1.60
CA ASN A 206 8.02 -9.33 0.75
C ASN A 206 8.63 -10.08 -0.44
N TYR A 207 7.98 -11.15 -0.85
CA TYR A 207 8.48 -12.01 -1.92
C TYR A 207 8.53 -11.31 -3.28
N THR A 208 7.59 -10.37 -3.58
CA THR A 208 7.53 -9.73 -4.90
C THR A 208 8.70 -8.79 -5.16
N ASN A 209 9.25 -8.15 -4.11
CA ASN A 209 10.46 -7.33 -4.23
C ASN A 209 11.70 -8.20 -4.44
N TYR A 210 11.75 -9.37 -3.81
CA TYR A 210 12.84 -10.32 -4.05
C TYR A 210 12.77 -10.93 -5.46
N ASP A 211 11.60 -11.45 -5.87
CA ASP A 211 11.44 -12.10 -7.17
C ASP A 211 11.67 -11.13 -8.33
N GLY A 212 11.28 -9.86 -8.18
CA GLY A 212 11.52 -8.78 -9.15
C GLY A 212 12.93 -8.16 -9.12
N ALA A 213 13.81 -8.60 -8.22
CA ALA A 213 15.18 -8.10 -8.15
C ALA A 213 16.06 -8.66 -9.28
N SER A 214 17.19 -7.97 -9.55
CA SER A 214 18.18 -8.46 -10.50
C SER A 214 18.78 -9.79 -10.05
N ASP A 215 19.24 -10.60 -11.00
CA ASP A 215 19.87 -11.88 -10.70
C ASP A 215 21.13 -11.69 -9.84
N GLU A 216 21.91 -10.62 -10.09
CA GLU A 216 23.06 -10.26 -9.28
C GLU A 216 22.70 -10.08 -7.79
N LYS A 217 21.59 -9.37 -7.47
CA LYS A 217 21.13 -9.20 -6.09
C LYS A 217 20.67 -10.52 -5.48
N LYS A 218 19.95 -11.36 -6.25
CA LYS A 218 19.50 -12.69 -5.79
C LYS A 218 20.66 -13.67 -5.57
N GLU A 219 21.74 -13.54 -6.33
CA GLU A 219 22.97 -14.29 -6.09
C GLU A 219 23.63 -13.91 -4.75
N GLN A 220 23.61 -12.63 -4.37
CA GLN A 220 24.19 -12.13 -3.13
C GLN A 220 23.27 -12.27 -1.91
N ALA A 221 21.96 -12.30 -2.12
CA ALA A 221 20.95 -12.46 -1.07
C ALA A 221 20.15 -13.74 -1.30
N VAL A 222 20.56 -14.83 -0.68
CA VAL A 222 19.97 -16.16 -0.88
C VAL A 222 18.67 -16.32 -0.10
N LYS A 223 17.60 -16.78 -0.75
CA LYS A 223 16.37 -17.18 -0.04
C LYS A 223 16.64 -18.41 0.84
N ILE A 224 16.38 -18.28 2.13
CA ILE A 224 16.62 -19.35 3.12
C ILE A 224 15.33 -19.90 3.74
N TYR A 225 14.21 -19.14 3.70
CA TYR A 225 12.92 -19.62 4.17
C TYR A 225 11.78 -18.82 3.53
N GLU A 226 10.63 -19.45 3.41
CA GLU A 226 9.37 -18.88 2.94
C GLU A 226 8.28 -19.12 3.97
N THR A 227 7.55 -18.06 4.36
CA THR A 227 6.47 -18.18 5.35
C THR A 227 5.23 -18.87 4.79
N PRO A 228 4.34 -19.39 5.64
CA PRO A 228 2.95 -19.62 5.25
C PRO A 228 2.32 -18.36 4.65
N THR A 229 1.29 -18.55 3.83
CA THR A 229 0.60 -17.44 3.17
C THR A 229 -0.34 -16.69 4.13
N TYR A 230 -0.56 -15.41 3.83
CA TYR A 230 -1.46 -14.51 4.54
C TYR A 230 -1.99 -13.45 3.57
N VAL A 231 -3.00 -12.66 3.97
CA VAL A 231 -3.49 -11.52 3.19
C VAL A 231 -2.61 -10.30 3.44
N ASP A 232 -2.27 -9.54 2.38
CA ASP A 232 -1.47 -8.31 2.54
C ASP A 232 -2.13 -7.11 1.85
N TYR A 233 -1.62 -6.60 0.75
CA TYR A 233 -1.96 -5.29 0.20
C TYR A 233 -3.45 -5.11 -0.14
N CYS A 234 -3.92 -3.86 -0.01
CA CYS A 234 -5.28 -3.46 -0.34
C CYS A 234 -5.36 -2.00 -0.80
N MET A 235 -6.37 -1.72 -1.61
CA MET A 235 -6.82 -0.37 -1.93
C MET A 235 -7.91 0.03 -0.94
N VAL A 236 -7.69 1.13 -0.22
CA VAL A 236 -8.63 1.68 0.76
C VAL A 236 -9.25 2.96 0.21
N ALA A 237 -10.56 3.01 0.17
CA ALA A 237 -11.35 4.17 -0.24
C ALA A 237 -12.10 4.78 0.95
N ARG A 238 -12.08 6.11 1.05
CA ARG A 238 -12.88 6.83 2.08
C ARG A 238 -14.36 6.73 1.79
N GLY A 239 -15.19 6.58 2.83
CA GLY A 239 -16.64 6.57 2.72
C GLY A 239 -17.23 7.89 2.19
N SER A 240 -16.54 9.02 2.41
CA SER A 240 -16.94 10.34 1.89
C SER A 240 -16.99 10.45 0.35
N LEU A 241 -16.38 9.51 -0.37
CA LEU A 241 -16.53 9.39 -1.83
C LEU A 241 -17.95 9.00 -2.26
N GLY A 242 -18.72 8.37 -1.35
CA GLY A 242 -20.05 7.83 -1.64
C GLY A 242 -19.99 6.48 -2.37
N ASP A 243 -21.05 5.68 -2.19
CA ASP A 243 -21.11 4.30 -2.68
C ASP A 243 -20.96 4.19 -4.21
N GLU A 244 -21.52 5.12 -4.96
CA GLU A 244 -21.45 5.12 -6.44
C GLU A 244 -20.00 5.30 -6.92
N MET A 245 -19.26 6.27 -6.38
CA MET A 245 -17.87 6.51 -6.75
C MET A 245 -16.97 5.35 -6.30
N ILE A 246 -17.18 4.83 -5.10
CA ILE A 246 -16.45 3.67 -4.59
C ILE A 246 -16.65 2.47 -5.51
N ALA A 247 -17.88 2.20 -5.96
CA ALA A 247 -18.16 1.12 -6.89
C ALA A 247 -17.50 1.33 -8.27
N LYS A 248 -17.46 2.56 -8.78
CA LYS A 248 -16.74 2.89 -10.03
C LYS A 248 -15.24 2.67 -9.89
N ILE A 249 -14.63 3.09 -8.78
CA ILE A 249 -13.19 2.87 -8.52
C ILE A 249 -12.91 1.36 -8.39
N GLN A 250 -13.72 0.62 -7.65
CA GLN A 250 -13.59 -0.83 -7.53
C GLN A 250 -13.68 -1.52 -8.91
N ALA A 251 -14.64 -1.12 -9.74
CA ALA A 251 -14.79 -1.64 -11.09
C ALA A 251 -13.57 -1.30 -11.96
N ALA A 252 -13.03 -0.08 -11.89
CA ALA A 252 -11.82 0.32 -12.61
C ALA A 252 -10.63 -0.60 -12.29
N PHE A 253 -10.44 -0.99 -11.02
CA PHE A 253 -9.40 -1.95 -10.65
C PHE A 253 -9.72 -3.37 -11.12
N THR A 254 -10.93 -3.86 -10.88
CA THR A 254 -11.27 -5.27 -11.12
C THR A 254 -11.44 -5.63 -12.59
N GLN A 255 -11.66 -4.64 -13.48
CA GLN A 255 -11.70 -4.84 -14.93
C GLN A 255 -10.32 -4.82 -15.61
N LEU A 256 -9.23 -4.53 -14.87
CA LEU A 256 -7.89 -4.57 -15.43
C LEU A 256 -7.59 -5.96 -16.02
N ASP A 257 -7.13 -5.96 -17.28
CA ASP A 257 -6.89 -7.16 -18.07
C ASP A 257 -5.51 -7.05 -18.73
N ALA A 258 -4.62 -7.99 -18.44
CA ALA A 258 -3.28 -8.03 -18.99
C ALA A 258 -3.22 -8.24 -20.52
N ALA A 259 -4.30 -8.73 -21.13
CA ALA A 259 -4.42 -8.84 -22.58
C ALA A 259 -4.56 -7.49 -23.28
N LYS A 260 -5.04 -6.46 -22.56
CA LYS A 260 -5.23 -5.10 -23.07
C LYS A 260 -3.98 -4.26 -22.88
N PRO A 261 -3.38 -3.72 -23.95
CA PRO A 261 -2.16 -2.90 -23.85
C PRO A 261 -2.32 -1.67 -22.93
N GLU A 262 -3.47 -1.01 -22.96
CA GLU A 262 -3.79 0.18 -22.17
C GLU A 262 -3.83 -0.10 -20.66
N HIS A 263 -4.11 -1.35 -20.24
CA HIS A 263 -4.11 -1.74 -18.83
C HIS A 263 -2.73 -2.13 -18.29
N ARG A 264 -1.77 -2.41 -19.19
CA ARG A 264 -0.45 -2.95 -18.79
C ARG A 264 0.36 -1.99 -17.93
N ALA A 265 0.29 -0.69 -18.20
CA ALA A 265 1.03 0.30 -17.40
C ALA A 265 0.60 0.24 -15.93
N MET A 266 -0.71 0.18 -15.69
CA MET A 266 -1.30 0.07 -14.36
C MET A 266 -0.94 -1.25 -13.68
N LEU A 267 -1.13 -2.38 -14.37
CA LEU A 267 -0.81 -3.71 -13.83
C LEU A 267 0.68 -3.85 -13.50
N ASN A 268 1.57 -3.37 -14.39
CA ASN A 268 3.02 -3.40 -14.17
C ASN A 268 3.43 -2.53 -12.97
N ALA A 269 2.86 -1.32 -12.84
CA ALA A 269 3.14 -0.42 -11.73
C ALA A 269 2.80 -1.03 -10.37
N PHE A 270 1.69 -1.77 -10.30
CA PHE A 270 1.32 -2.53 -9.11
C PHE A 270 1.98 -3.92 -9.03
N LYS A 271 2.82 -4.30 -10.00
CA LYS A 271 3.37 -5.68 -10.10
C LYS A 271 2.25 -6.73 -10.01
N ALA A 272 1.09 -6.46 -10.67
CA ALA A 272 -0.12 -7.27 -10.62
C ALA A 272 -0.35 -7.97 -11.96
N GLU A 273 -0.91 -9.16 -11.92
CA GLU A 273 -1.52 -9.82 -13.09
C GLU A 273 -3.02 -9.51 -13.14
N LYS A 274 -3.65 -9.38 -11.98
CA LYS A 274 -5.08 -9.16 -11.83
C LYS A 274 -5.40 -8.52 -10.49
N PHE A 275 -6.46 -7.71 -10.49
CA PHE A 275 -7.13 -7.23 -9.28
C PHE A 275 -8.46 -7.95 -9.08
N VAL A 276 -8.84 -8.12 -7.81
CA VAL A 276 -10.13 -8.67 -7.38
C VAL A 276 -10.78 -7.73 -6.39
N ALA A 277 -12.10 -7.80 -6.27
CA ALA A 277 -12.84 -7.08 -5.25
C ALA A 277 -12.38 -7.54 -3.85
N ALA A 278 -12.36 -6.61 -2.91
CA ALA A 278 -11.95 -6.87 -1.54
C ALA A 278 -13.01 -6.37 -0.54
N GLU A 279 -13.03 -7.00 0.62
CA GLU A 279 -13.84 -6.61 1.77
C GLU A 279 -12.96 -6.56 3.01
N SER A 280 -13.16 -5.55 3.87
CA SER A 280 -12.33 -5.32 5.06
C SER A 280 -12.27 -6.51 6.02
N SER A 281 -13.29 -7.37 6.02
CA SER A 281 -13.33 -8.62 6.81
C SER A 281 -12.20 -9.61 6.47
N GLN A 282 -11.68 -9.59 5.25
CA GLN A 282 -10.59 -10.47 4.81
C GLN A 282 -9.27 -10.19 5.57
N TRP A 283 -9.10 -8.98 6.13
CA TRP A 283 -7.92 -8.57 6.92
C TRP A 283 -8.10 -8.78 8.43
N GLN A 284 -9.15 -9.49 8.88
CA GLN A 284 -9.35 -9.78 10.31
C GLN A 284 -8.15 -10.52 10.91
N MET A 285 -7.57 -11.46 10.18
CA MET A 285 -6.35 -12.17 10.61
C MET A 285 -5.19 -11.19 10.93
N ILE A 286 -5.02 -10.13 10.14
CA ILE A 286 -3.97 -9.12 10.38
C ILE A 286 -4.24 -8.37 11.70
N ARG A 287 -5.49 -7.99 11.98
CA ARG A 287 -5.90 -7.40 13.27
C ARG A 287 -5.56 -8.32 14.44
N ASP A 288 -5.89 -9.61 14.30
CA ASP A 288 -5.67 -10.60 15.36
C ASP A 288 -4.16 -10.82 15.62
N VAL A 289 -3.34 -10.84 14.58
CA VAL A 289 -1.88 -10.93 14.69
C VAL A 289 -1.31 -9.71 15.39
N VAL A 290 -1.68 -8.50 14.98
CA VAL A 290 -1.23 -7.25 15.62
C VAL A 290 -1.58 -7.25 17.09
N LYS A 291 -2.84 -7.55 17.43
CA LYS A 291 -3.30 -7.65 18.81
C LYS A 291 -2.52 -8.69 19.61
N SER A 292 -2.31 -9.89 19.05
CA SER A 292 -1.55 -10.97 19.72
C SER A 292 -0.10 -10.55 20.02
N LEU A 293 0.55 -9.82 19.11
CA LEU A 293 1.91 -9.32 19.33
C LEU A 293 1.95 -8.20 20.38
N GLN A 294 0.93 -7.32 20.43
CA GLN A 294 0.79 -6.29 21.46
C GLN A 294 0.55 -6.92 22.84
N ASP A 295 -0.37 -7.88 22.96
CA ASP A 295 -0.67 -8.59 24.20
C ASP A 295 0.57 -9.33 24.76
N LYS A 296 1.50 -9.72 23.90
CA LYS A 296 2.80 -10.33 24.26
C LYS A 296 3.93 -9.31 24.51
N GLY A 297 3.65 -8.01 24.40
CA GLY A 297 4.67 -6.96 24.52
C GLY A 297 5.69 -6.93 23.37
N GLN A 298 5.39 -7.57 22.25
CA GLN A 298 6.27 -7.65 21.06
C GLN A 298 6.07 -6.47 20.11
N LEU A 299 5.00 -5.71 20.26
CA LEU A 299 4.73 -4.44 19.58
C LEU A 299 4.33 -3.39 20.64
N LYS A 300 4.78 -2.15 20.42
CA LYS A 300 4.42 -0.98 21.24
C LYS A 300 3.23 -0.27 20.64
#